data_7cf690bf3631528cc24cd9944855e9f4
#
_entry.id   7cf690bf3631528cc24cd9944855e9f4
#
_cell.length_a   1.000
_cell.length_b   1.000
_cell.length_c   1.000
_cell.angle_alpha   90.00
_cell.angle_beta   90.00
_cell.angle_gamma   90.00
#
_symmetry.space_group_name_H-M   'P 1'
#
loop_
_entity.id
_entity.type
_entity.pdbx_description
1 polymer ?
#
loop_
_entity_poly.entity_id
_entity_poly.type
_entity_poly.pdbx_seq_one_letter_code
_entity_poly.pdbx_strand_id
1 'polypeptide(L)' 'MSTSHKPAKICYSHLGGKLGTLLLEQFIEKQWIAKEKPGDKHYYITPLGEKEFAKLGIDLSQIKEE' A
#
# COMPACT_ATOMS: atom_id res chain seq x y z
N MET A 1 21.72 -17.00 8.35
CA MET A 1 20.81 -15.88 8.26
C MET A 1 20.93 -14.98 9.46
N SER A 2 20.98 -13.73 9.20
CA SER A 2 21.12 -12.80 10.32
C SER A 2 19.84 -12.78 11.15
N THR A 3 20.03 -12.80 12.46
CA THR A 3 18.90 -12.65 13.36
C THR A 3 18.47 -11.20 13.48
N SER A 4 19.23 -10.30 12.86
CA SER A 4 18.90 -8.89 12.96
C SER A 4 17.87 -8.44 11.96
N HIS A 5 17.53 -9.27 10.98
CA HIS A 5 16.50 -8.87 10.04
C HIS A 5 15.15 -8.82 10.75
N LYS A 6 14.36 -7.86 10.34
CA LYS A 6 13.07 -7.68 10.97
C LYS A 6 12.05 -8.63 10.39
N PRO A 7 11.18 -9.18 11.21
CA PRO A 7 10.17 -10.08 10.68
C PRO A 7 9.16 -9.31 9.84
N ALA A 8 8.69 -9.96 8.79
CA ALA A 8 7.64 -9.41 7.96
C ALA A 8 6.53 -10.44 7.90
N LYS A 9 5.99 -10.76 9.05
CA LYS A 9 4.95 -11.76 9.14
C LYS A 9 3.67 -11.24 8.54
N ILE A 10 2.85 -12.16 8.09
CA ILE A 10 1.54 -11.82 7.58
C ILE A 10 0.63 -11.56 8.76
N CYS A 11 0.88 -10.51 9.46
CA CYS A 11 0.06 -10.15 10.58
C CYS A 11 -0.09 -8.65 10.60
N TYR A 12 -1.16 -8.22 11.21
CA TYR A 12 -1.52 -6.83 11.19
C TYR A 12 -0.46 -5.95 11.84
N SER A 13 0.19 -6.46 12.87
CA SER A 13 1.14 -5.65 13.60
C SER A 13 2.39 -5.33 12.78
N HIS A 14 2.62 -6.05 11.70
CA HIS A 14 3.80 -5.80 10.86
C HIS A 14 3.42 -5.17 9.53
N LEU A 15 2.61 -5.85 8.74
CA LEU A 15 2.26 -5.32 7.43
C LEU A 15 1.06 -4.40 7.47
N GLY A 16 0.14 -4.65 8.39
CA GLY A 16 -1.01 -3.77 8.51
C GLY A 16 -0.84 -2.72 9.58
N GLY A 17 0.26 -2.80 10.37
CA GLY A 17 0.51 -1.84 11.40
C GLY A 17 1.50 -0.77 10.97
N LYS A 18 2.63 -0.69 11.66
CA LYS A 18 3.57 0.39 11.39
C LYS A 18 4.14 0.32 9.98
N LEU A 19 4.53 -0.86 9.54
CA LEU A 19 5.05 -0.98 8.18
C LEU A 19 3.99 -0.60 7.15
N GLY A 20 2.76 -1.04 7.39
CA GLY A 20 1.70 -0.68 6.47
C GLY A 20 1.48 0.81 6.41
N THR A 21 1.56 1.48 7.56
CA THR A 21 1.41 2.92 7.60
C THR A 21 2.52 3.61 6.82
N LEU A 22 3.75 3.17 6.99
CA LEU A 22 4.86 3.78 6.29
C LEU A 22 4.76 3.55 4.79
N LEU A 23 4.32 2.36 4.38
CA LEU A 23 4.13 2.08 2.97
C LEU A 23 3.04 2.96 2.39
N LEU A 24 1.94 3.11 3.12
CA LEU A 24 0.84 3.93 2.65
C LEU A 24 1.28 5.37 2.44
N GLU A 25 2.08 5.90 3.37
CA GLU A 25 2.59 7.24 3.24
C GLU A 25 3.42 7.41 1.97
N GLN A 26 4.23 6.41 1.66
CA GLN A 26 5.04 6.47 0.44
C GLN A 26 4.17 6.40 -0.81
N PHE A 27 3.16 5.54 -0.78
CA PHE A 27 2.26 5.43 -1.94
C PHE A 27 1.53 6.74 -2.19
N ILE A 28 1.15 7.44 -1.13
CA ILE A 28 0.49 8.72 -1.29
C ILE A 28 1.47 9.75 -1.84
N GLU A 29 2.67 9.78 -1.31
CA GLU A 29 3.67 10.72 -1.76
C GLU A 29 4.02 10.51 -3.23
N LYS A 30 4.09 9.26 -3.65
CA LYS A 30 4.39 8.94 -5.04
C LYS A 30 3.17 9.07 -5.94
N GLN A 31 2.01 9.35 -5.35
CA GLN A 31 0.77 9.50 -6.10
C GLN A 31 0.28 8.20 -6.72
N TRP A 32 0.66 7.10 -6.12
CA TRP A 32 0.09 5.80 -6.49
C TRP A 32 -1.30 5.65 -5.90
N ILE A 33 -1.54 6.32 -4.78
CA ILE A 33 -2.83 6.34 -4.09
C ILE A 33 -3.15 7.79 -3.80
N ALA A 34 -4.39 8.17 -3.98
CA ALA A 34 -4.78 9.55 -3.79
C ALA A 34 -6.17 9.62 -3.22
N LYS A 35 -6.49 10.76 -2.64
CA LYS A 35 -7.85 11.05 -2.22
C LYS A 35 -8.59 11.70 -3.37
N GLU A 36 -9.86 11.40 -3.46
CA GLU A 36 -10.68 12.02 -4.48
C GLU A 36 -10.91 13.50 -4.18
N LYS A 37 -11.10 13.80 -2.91
CA LYS A 37 -11.33 15.17 -2.46
C LYS A 37 -10.54 15.44 -1.21
N PRO A 38 -10.09 16.67 -1.01
CA PRO A 38 -9.47 17.03 0.26
C PRO A 38 -10.44 16.76 1.40
N GLY A 39 -9.96 16.15 2.45
CA GLY A 39 -10.80 15.81 3.59
C GLY A 39 -11.52 14.50 3.47
N ASP A 40 -11.50 13.88 2.30
CA ASP A 40 -12.08 12.56 2.14
C ASP A 40 -11.26 11.56 2.93
N LYS A 41 -11.94 10.55 3.46
CA LYS A 41 -11.25 9.48 4.18
C LYS A 41 -10.94 8.31 3.28
N HIS A 42 -11.47 8.30 2.09
CA HIS A 42 -11.29 7.19 1.18
C HIS A 42 -10.22 7.53 0.16
N TYR A 43 -9.41 6.54 -0.13
CA TYR A 43 -8.36 6.68 -1.14
C TYR A 43 -8.68 5.78 -2.30
N TYR A 44 -8.12 6.12 -3.44
CA TYR A 44 -8.25 5.26 -4.61
C TYR A 44 -6.87 5.06 -5.23
N ILE A 45 -6.75 4.00 -6.01
CA ILE A 45 -5.52 3.71 -6.70
C ILE A 45 -5.52 4.47 -8.01
N THR A 46 -4.50 5.32 -8.20
CA THR A 46 -4.41 6.12 -9.40
C THR A 46 -4.00 5.26 -10.58
N PRO A 47 -4.18 5.76 -11.83
CA PRO A 47 -3.66 5.03 -12.98
C PRO A 47 -2.17 4.77 -12.88
N LEU A 48 -1.39 5.73 -12.36
CA LEU A 48 0.02 5.50 -12.12
C LEU A 48 0.22 4.39 -11.11
N GLY A 49 -0.58 4.40 -10.04
CA GLY A 49 -0.48 3.35 -9.04
C GLY A 49 -0.77 1.98 -9.61
N GLU A 50 -1.78 1.88 -10.46
CA GLU A 50 -2.08 0.59 -11.07
C GLU A 50 -0.88 0.04 -11.84
N LYS A 51 -0.22 0.92 -12.58
CA LYS A 51 0.93 0.51 -13.36
C LYS A 51 2.08 0.09 -12.45
N GLU A 52 2.34 0.87 -11.42
CA GLU A 52 3.47 0.59 -10.55
C GLU A 52 3.24 -0.62 -9.67
N PHE A 53 2.01 -0.79 -9.17
CA PHE A 53 1.71 -1.99 -8.38
C PHE A 53 1.82 -3.25 -9.24
N ALA A 54 1.43 -3.17 -10.49
CA ALA A 54 1.57 -4.32 -11.38
C ALA A 54 3.04 -4.68 -11.57
N LYS A 55 3.90 -3.69 -11.64
CA LYS A 55 5.34 -3.96 -11.75
C LYS A 55 5.88 -4.66 -10.53
N LEU A 56 5.26 -4.42 -9.37
CA LEU A 56 5.66 -5.12 -8.15
C LEU A 56 5.12 -6.53 -8.08
N GLY A 57 4.26 -6.91 -9.02
CA GLY A 57 3.68 -8.23 -9.00
C GLY A 57 2.38 -8.31 -8.24
N ILE A 58 1.76 -7.17 -7.94
CA ILE A 58 0.51 -7.15 -7.20
C ILE A 58 -0.64 -7.26 -8.17
N ASP A 59 -1.52 -8.21 -7.93
CA ASP A 59 -2.70 -8.43 -8.74
C ASP A 59 -3.86 -7.65 -8.14
N LEU A 60 -4.12 -6.47 -8.69
CA LEU A 60 -5.15 -5.60 -8.14
C LEU A 60 -6.56 -6.14 -8.36
N SER A 61 -6.73 -7.08 -9.28
CA SER A 61 -8.05 -7.65 -9.51
C SER A 61 -8.53 -8.46 -8.32
N GLN A 62 -7.63 -8.80 -7.41
CA GLN A 62 -8.02 -9.50 -6.20
C GLN A 62 -8.61 -8.59 -5.14
N ILE A 63 -8.53 -7.29 -5.35
CA ILE A 63 -9.10 -6.33 -4.43
C ILE A 63 -10.54 -6.06 -4.84
N LYS A 64 -11.45 -6.27 -3.89
CA LYS A 64 -12.86 -6.07 -4.18
C LYS A 64 -13.18 -4.59 -4.15
N GLU A 65 -14.03 -4.18 -5.08
CA GLU A 65 -14.56 -2.84 -5.08
C GLU A 65 -15.75 -2.77 -4.13
N GLU A 66 -15.90 -1.66 -3.49
CA GLU A 66 -17.05 -1.46 -2.61
C GLU A 66 -18.00 -0.46 -3.15
#